data_e29b8fde8fbc41afe86ba25deef27b8f
#
_entry.id   e29b8fde8fbc41afe86ba25deef27b8f
#
_cell.length_a   1.000
_cell.length_b   1.000
_cell.length_c   1.000
_cell.angle_alpha   90.00
_cell.angle_beta   90.00
_cell.angle_gamma   90.00
#
_symmetry.space_group_name_H-M   'P 1'
#
loop_
_entity.id
_entity.type
_entity.pdbx_description
1 polymer ?
#
loop_
_entity_poly.entity_id
_entity_poly.type
_entity_poly.pdbx_seq_one_letter_code
_entity_poly.pdbx_strand_id
1 'polypeptide(L)'
;VPLCVWSLYLLLRAVYQGLTIPASALTGALIGLAALSKMAGLLLLPVAALAILLAVWLHRPGKASKQHPSLPIGHWTLDIGHCSLFIVHCSLFIALALAVGGWWYVRNAVLYADPTLIEHHLDIVSRRDPTPLPIILHEVPSIFYSYWGRFSCDISPAAWYYVFWSLVTLAGLAGLVANWRQFTLRRRVGLLLLAGWYLLVFAGWFRWNLIASGVQGRLMFPAVVSVGVLVGGGLAHWMRRWAWAGMAFILVCMGLAVWVPFGLVRPAYAPPPRYPDAQGLQILHRVDGVFGERITLLGYDLQPANVGAGQTLDVTLYLSALQPLTDTYSMGLWLVSAIPGDTTRLAGLDTWPGNGNYPTPAWQPGEIIVDVYRLTIPDDVPRAQAWMVQLNVYRLGESWLRFAHNGREVGKRAILEWVRVGASEPLNVPPGTRLEPSPVFGDAVALRGAQVRAKDDGLRVALWWEALAPLNGDYTVFVHLMDADGQLVGTGDGPPLRGGFP
;
A
#
# COMPACT_ATOMS: atom_id res chain seq x y z
N VAL A 1 -9.20 -5.73 18.32
CA VAL A 1 -7.97 -6.28 18.96
C VAL A 1 -8.20 -6.55 20.44
N PRO A 2 -8.63 -5.59 21.30
CA PRO A 2 -8.78 -5.85 22.75
C PRO A 2 -9.64 -7.07 23.07
N LEU A 3 -10.75 -7.26 22.35
CA LEU A 3 -11.64 -8.41 22.56
C LEU A 3 -10.95 -9.76 22.30
N CYS A 4 -10.10 -9.85 21.27
CA CYS A 4 -9.30 -11.05 21.01
C CYS A 4 -8.26 -11.28 22.12
N VAL A 5 -7.64 -10.21 22.63
CA VAL A 5 -6.68 -10.27 23.74
C VAL A 5 -7.34 -10.85 24.99
N TRP A 6 -8.49 -10.32 25.39
CA TRP A 6 -9.22 -10.80 26.56
C TRP A 6 -9.74 -12.22 26.40
N SER A 7 -10.25 -12.57 25.21
CA SER A 7 -10.67 -13.94 24.92
C SER A 7 -9.52 -14.92 25.06
N LEU A 8 -8.35 -14.64 24.46
CA LEU A 8 -7.16 -15.48 24.57
C LEU A 8 -6.64 -15.56 26.00
N TYR A 9 -6.68 -14.46 26.75
CA TYR A 9 -6.30 -14.47 28.18
C TYR A 9 -7.18 -15.44 28.98
N LEU A 10 -8.50 -15.40 28.81
CA LEU A 10 -9.42 -16.30 29.52
C LEU A 10 -9.22 -17.75 29.10
N LEU A 11 -8.97 -18.01 27.83
CA LEU A 11 -8.66 -19.34 27.31
C LEU A 11 -7.34 -19.90 27.89
N LEU A 12 -6.30 -19.09 27.92
CA LEU A 12 -5.04 -19.44 28.56
C LEU A 12 -5.23 -19.67 30.06
N ARG A 13 -5.98 -18.79 30.74
CA ARG A 13 -6.32 -18.97 32.16
C ARG A 13 -7.01 -20.32 32.41
N ALA A 14 -7.96 -20.71 31.54
CA ALA A 14 -8.63 -22.00 31.62
C ALA A 14 -7.62 -23.19 31.48
N VAL A 15 -6.64 -23.09 30.57
CA VAL A 15 -5.57 -24.07 30.40
C VAL A 15 -4.67 -24.16 31.64
N TYR A 16 -4.36 -23.03 32.30
CA TYR A 16 -3.48 -22.99 33.47
C TYR A 16 -4.16 -23.32 34.79
N GLN A 17 -5.38 -22.80 35.01
CA GLN A 17 -6.08 -22.80 36.29
C GLN A 17 -7.32 -23.73 36.33
N GLY A 18 -7.78 -24.20 35.16
CA GLY A 18 -9.01 -24.97 35.02
C GLY A 18 -10.19 -24.11 34.57
N LEU A 19 -11.28 -24.78 34.22
CA LEU A 19 -12.49 -24.18 33.72
C LEU A 19 -13.38 -23.67 34.86
N THR A 20 -14.03 -22.50 34.62
CA THR A 20 -15.08 -21.98 35.49
C THR A 20 -16.25 -21.49 34.63
N ILE A 21 -17.48 -21.66 35.09
CA ILE A 21 -18.69 -21.24 34.38
C ILE A 21 -18.65 -19.74 34.02
N PRO A 22 -18.32 -18.81 34.97
CA PRO A 22 -18.25 -17.38 34.63
C PRO A 22 -17.20 -17.04 33.57
N ALA A 23 -16.03 -17.71 33.60
CA ALA A 23 -15.00 -17.47 32.59
C ALA A 23 -15.44 -17.96 31.20
N SER A 24 -16.08 -19.11 31.10
CA SER A 24 -16.62 -19.62 29.83
C SER A 24 -17.75 -18.75 29.28
N ALA A 25 -18.63 -18.27 30.14
CA ALA A 25 -19.69 -17.32 29.78
C ALA A 25 -19.10 -16.00 29.23
N LEU A 26 -18.14 -15.41 29.97
CA LEU A 26 -17.47 -14.18 29.55
C LEU A 26 -16.68 -14.38 28.25
N THR A 27 -16.02 -15.53 28.07
CA THR A 27 -15.32 -15.87 26.83
C THR A 27 -16.28 -15.87 25.64
N GLY A 28 -17.48 -16.50 25.79
CA GLY A 28 -18.50 -16.53 24.76
C GLY A 28 -18.98 -15.12 24.38
N ALA A 29 -19.29 -14.28 25.38
CA ALA A 29 -19.70 -12.91 25.15
C ALA A 29 -18.62 -12.08 24.41
N LEU A 30 -17.35 -12.21 24.84
CA LEU A 30 -16.22 -11.53 24.19
C LEU A 30 -15.98 -12.00 22.74
N ILE A 31 -16.13 -13.30 22.47
CA ILE A 31 -16.06 -13.84 21.11
C ILE A 31 -17.20 -13.30 20.24
N GLY A 32 -18.41 -13.24 20.76
CA GLY A 32 -19.57 -12.64 20.07
C GLY A 32 -19.31 -11.17 19.70
N LEU A 33 -18.83 -10.38 20.66
CA LEU A 33 -18.44 -8.98 20.42
C LEU A 33 -17.26 -8.85 19.43
N ALA A 34 -16.28 -9.75 19.49
CA ALA A 34 -15.17 -9.78 18.55
C ALA A 34 -15.63 -10.08 17.12
N ALA A 35 -16.58 -11.00 16.96
CA ALA A 35 -17.19 -11.36 15.69
C ALA A 35 -18.02 -10.21 15.09
N LEU A 36 -18.73 -9.44 15.93
CA LEU A 36 -19.41 -8.20 15.52
C LEU A 36 -18.43 -7.12 15.07
N SER A 37 -17.27 -7.02 15.73
CA SER A 37 -16.27 -5.99 15.43
C SER A 37 -15.49 -6.29 14.15
N LYS A 38 -15.20 -7.56 13.90
CA LYS A 38 -14.46 -8.03 12.73
C LYS A 38 -14.66 -9.53 12.55
N MET A 39 -14.90 -9.95 11.32
CA MET A 39 -15.12 -11.36 10.97
C MET A 39 -14.02 -12.31 11.45
N ALA A 40 -12.77 -11.83 11.56
CA ALA A 40 -11.67 -12.59 12.17
C ALA A 40 -11.97 -13.05 13.62
N GLY A 41 -12.92 -12.41 14.33
CA GLY A 41 -13.38 -12.86 15.64
C GLY A 41 -14.04 -14.24 15.63
N LEU A 42 -14.64 -14.65 14.50
CA LEU A 42 -15.20 -16.01 14.35
C LEU A 42 -14.13 -17.11 14.46
N LEU A 43 -12.90 -16.81 14.09
CA LEU A 43 -11.77 -17.75 14.20
C LEU A 43 -11.44 -18.10 15.65
N LEU A 44 -11.92 -17.32 16.63
CA LEU A 44 -11.77 -17.66 18.05
C LEU A 44 -12.64 -18.87 18.47
N LEU A 45 -13.71 -19.18 17.76
CA LEU A 45 -14.61 -20.31 18.13
C LEU A 45 -13.86 -21.66 18.14
N PRO A 46 -13.17 -22.09 17.08
CA PRO A 46 -12.42 -23.35 17.11
C PRO A 46 -11.27 -23.32 18.10
N VAL A 47 -10.61 -22.16 18.32
CA VAL A 47 -9.56 -22.01 19.30
C VAL A 47 -10.10 -22.17 20.73
N ALA A 48 -11.27 -21.62 21.01
CA ALA A 48 -11.93 -21.75 22.29
C ALA A 48 -12.32 -23.20 22.57
N ALA A 49 -12.92 -23.91 21.60
CA ALA A 49 -13.23 -25.33 21.73
C ALA A 49 -11.97 -26.16 22.02
N LEU A 50 -10.88 -25.91 21.28
CA LEU A 50 -9.60 -26.60 21.51
C LEU A 50 -9.02 -26.27 22.89
N ALA A 51 -9.05 -25.01 23.33
CA ALA A 51 -8.54 -24.60 24.64
C ALA A 51 -9.34 -25.26 25.79
N ILE A 52 -10.68 -25.36 25.67
CA ILE A 52 -11.54 -26.06 26.64
C ILE A 52 -11.20 -27.55 26.68
N LEU A 53 -11.05 -28.18 25.52
CA LEU A 53 -10.64 -29.58 25.44
C LEU A 53 -9.30 -29.84 26.15
N LEU A 54 -8.31 -28.98 25.86
CA LEU A 54 -6.99 -29.03 26.47
C LEU A 54 -7.05 -28.78 28.00
N ALA A 55 -7.89 -27.85 28.45
CA ALA A 55 -8.10 -27.57 29.86
C ALA A 55 -8.72 -28.76 30.57
N VAL A 56 -9.74 -29.41 30.02
CA VAL A 56 -10.36 -30.63 30.53
C VAL A 56 -9.30 -31.75 30.61
N TRP A 57 -8.50 -31.90 29.56
CA TRP A 57 -7.45 -32.94 29.53
C TRP A 57 -6.33 -32.73 30.55
N LEU A 58 -5.86 -31.49 30.73
CA LEU A 58 -4.76 -31.14 31.67
C LEU A 58 -5.17 -31.16 33.14
N HIS A 59 -6.46 -31.03 33.44
CA HIS A 59 -6.99 -31.00 34.81
C HIS A 59 -7.69 -32.31 35.19
N ARG A 60 -7.44 -33.43 34.46
CA ARG A 60 -7.96 -34.73 34.82
C ARG A 60 -7.49 -35.11 36.23
N PRO A 61 -8.41 -35.50 37.14
CA PRO A 61 -7.99 -36.08 38.42
C PRO A 61 -7.17 -37.34 38.19
N GLY A 62 -6.00 -37.39 38.80
CA GLY A 62 -5.12 -38.58 38.71
C GLY A 62 -5.87 -39.84 39.11
N LYS A 63 -5.42 -41.02 38.66
CA LYS A 63 -6.02 -42.38 38.86
C LYS A 63 -6.32 -42.82 40.32
N ALA A 64 -6.31 -41.91 41.28
CA ALA A 64 -6.56 -42.20 42.70
C ALA A 64 -8.04 -42.13 43.12
N SER A 65 -8.96 -41.68 42.27
CA SER A 65 -10.40 -41.71 42.58
C SER A 65 -11.08 -42.85 41.80
N LYS A 66 -11.02 -44.03 42.33
CA LYS A 66 -11.86 -45.16 41.92
C LYS A 66 -13.28 -44.90 42.40
N GLN A 67 -14.18 -44.65 41.44
CA GLN A 67 -15.62 -45.01 41.51
C GLN A 67 -16.42 -44.21 40.49
N HIS A 68 -16.23 -44.53 39.21
CA HIS A 68 -17.27 -44.31 38.20
C HIS A 68 -17.13 -45.38 37.10
N PRO A 69 -18.25 -45.96 36.61
CA PRO A 69 -18.17 -47.05 35.64
C PRO A 69 -17.63 -46.52 34.29
N SER A 70 -16.56 -47.14 33.84
CA SER A 70 -15.96 -46.91 32.53
C SER A 70 -16.62 -47.85 31.52
N LEU A 71 -17.11 -47.30 30.42
CA LEU A 71 -17.50 -48.08 29.23
C LEU A 71 -16.22 -48.49 28.48
N PRO A 72 -15.99 -49.77 28.20
CA PRO A 72 -14.80 -50.25 27.51
C PRO A 72 -15.01 -50.10 25.99
N ILE A 73 -14.56 -49.01 25.44
CA ILE A 73 -14.43 -48.85 24.00
C ILE A 73 -12.96 -48.51 23.72
N GLY A 74 -12.16 -49.58 23.44
CA GLY A 74 -10.76 -49.41 23.07
C GLY A 74 -9.91 -48.58 24.06
N HIS A 75 -8.61 -48.48 23.91
CA HIS A 75 -7.69 -47.74 24.80
C HIS A 75 -7.96 -46.23 25.07
N TRP A 76 -9.11 -45.73 24.69
CA TRP A 76 -9.63 -44.35 24.93
C TRP A 76 -10.81 -44.42 25.91
N THR A 77 -10.57 -44.57 27.19
CA THR A 77 -11.62 -44.34 28.20
C THR A 77 -11.88 -42.84 28.34
N LEU A 78 -12.83 -42.31 27.62
CA LEU A 78 -13.45 -41.01 27.87
C LEU A 78 -14.37 -41.22 29.09
N ASP A 79 -13.96 -40.70 30.24
CA ASP A 79 -14.79 -40.68 31.44
C ASP A 79 -15.99 -39.77 31.20
N ILE A 80 -17.21 -40.26 31.45
CA ILE A 80 -18.47 -39.57 31.19
C ILE A 80 -18.47 -38.17 31.85
N GLY A 81 -17.86 -38.01 33.02
CA GLY A 81 -17.73 -36.74 33.72
C GLY A 81 -16.92 -35.69 32.95
N HIS A 82 -15.92 -36.09 32.19
CA HIS A 82 -15.10 -35.17 31.39
C HIS A 82 -15.77 -34.76 30.10
N CYS A 83 -16.53 -35.69 29.48
CA CYS A 83 -17.35 -35.34 28.29
C CYS A 83 -18.45 -34.31 28.63
N SER A 84 -19.14 -34.54 29.79
CA SER A 84 -20.18 -33.59 30.23
C SER A 84 -19.61 -32.20 30.53
N LEU A 85 -18.45 -32.11 31.18
CA LEU A 85 -17.78 -30.86 31.48
C LEU A 85 -17.40 -30.11 30.20
N PHE A 86 -16.81 -30.79 29.21
CA PHE A 86 -16.48 -30.23 27.92
C PHE A 86 -17.74 -29.68 27.19
N ILE A 87 -18.79 -30.53 27.15
CA ILE A 87 -20.07 -30.16 26.50
C ILE A 87 -20.68 -28.93 27.15
N VAL A 88 -20.79 -28.89 28.47
CA VAL A 88 -21.37 -27.77 29.22
C VAL A 88 -20.65 -26.45 28.91
N HIS A 89 -19.31 -26.45 29.00
CA HIS A 89 -18.53 -25.24 28.77
C HIS A 89 -18.57 -24.81 27.29
N CYS A 90 -18.52 -25.76 26.35
CA CYS A 90 -18.66 -25.47 24.91
C CYS A 90 -20.04 -24.93 24.56
N SER A 91 -21.12 -25.56 25.06
CA SER A 91 -22.49 -25.10 24.82
C SER A 91 -22.70 -23.69 25.37
N LEU A 92 -22.19 -23.42 26.57
CA LEU A 92 -22.31 -22.10 27.19
C LEU A 92 -21.60 -21.00 26.40
N PHE A 93 -20.34 -21.20 26.01
CA PHE A 93 -19.63 -20.15 25.27
C PHE A 93 -20.21 -19.98 23.86
N ILE A 94 -20.64 -21.05 23.17
CA ILE A 94 -21.29 -20.95 21.86
C ILE A 94 -22.62 -20.22 21.96
N ALA A 95 -23.46 -20.61 22.94
CA ALA A 95 -24.76 -19.97 23.13
C ALA A 95 -24.62 -18.46 23.38
N LEU A 96 -23.67 -18.05 24.22
CA LEU A 96 -23.43 -16.63 24.48
C LEU A 96 -22.78 -15.90 23.30
N ALA A 97 -21.87 -16.54 22.56
CA ALA A 97 -21.33 -15.96 21.35
C ALA A 97 -22.43 -15.71 20.30
N LEU A 98 -23.35 -16.66 20.12
CA LEU A 98 -24.49 -16.54 19.23
C LEU A 98 -25.50 -15.51 19.72
N ALA A 99 -25.80 -15.48 21.02
CA ALA A 99 -26.73 -14.49 21.60
C ALA A 99 -26.22 -13.06 21.40
N VAL A 100 -24.90 -12.84 21.58
CA VAL A 100 -24.29 -11.51 21.44
C VAL A 100 -24.05 -11.13 19.98
N GLY A 101 -23.49 -12.02 19.17
CA GLY A 101 -23.03 -11.72 17.81
C GLY A 101 -23.85 -12.32 16.68
N GLY A 102 -24.56 -13.42 16.93
CA GLY A 102 -25.23 -14.21 15.90
C GLY A 102 -26.35 -13.48 15.17
N TRP A 103 -27.07 -12.61 15.87
CA TRP A 103 -28.16 -11.82 15.29
C TRP A 103 -27.74 -11.00 14.08
N TRP A 104 -26.50 -10.49 14.08
CA TRP A 104 -25.95 -9.71 12.97
C TRP A 104 -25.83 -10.57 11.70
N TYR A 105 -25.31 -11.78 11.83
CA TYR A 105 -25.14 -12.70 10.70
C TYR A 105 -26.47 -13.20 10.17
N VAL A 106 -27.45 -13.46 11.08
CA VAL A 106 -28.83 -13.80 10.69
C VAL A 106 -29.48 -12.64 9.94
N ARG A 107 -29.36 -11.42 10.47
CA ARG A 107 -29.89 -10.23 9.79
C ARG A 107 -29.31 -10.09 8.38
N ASN A 108 -27.99 -10.25 8.23
CA ASN A 108 -27.34 -10.12 6.93
C ASN A 108 -27.77 -11.23 5.97
N ALA A 109 -27.92 -12.45 6.44
CA ALA A 109 -28.46 -13.55 5.64
C ALA A 109 -29.89 -13.26 5.12
N VAL A 110 -30.74 -12.69 5.95
CA VAL A 110 -32.12 -12.34 5.59
C VAL A 110 -32.18 -11.16 4.62
N LEU A 111 -31.37 -10.10 4.85
CA LEU A 111 -31.46 -8.88 4.05
C LEU A 111 -30.68 -8.94 2.75
N TYR A 112 -29.53 -9.64 2.75
CA TYR A 112 -28.56 -9.59 1.67
C TYR A 112 -28.22 -10.97 1.08
N ALA A 113 -28.81 -12.06 1.61
CA ALA A 113 -28.46 -13.44 1.27
C ALA A 113 -26.95 -13.77 1.46
N ASP A 114 -26.21 -12.91 2.17
CA ASP A 114 -24.79 -13.04 2.49
C ASP A 114 -24.58 -12.79 4.00
N PRO A 115 -24.48 -13.85 4.83
CA PRO A 115 -24.31 -13.71 6.27
C PRO A 115 -23.08 -12.89 6.67
N THR A 116 -22.03 -12.95 5.87
CA THR A 116 -20.72 -12.35 6.15
C THR A 116 -20.49 -11.00 5.49
N LEU A 117 -21.33 -10.63 4.52
CA LEU A 117 -21.19 -9.48 3.63
C LEU A 117 -19.86 -9.47 2.83
N ILE A 118 -19.26 -10.66 2.62
CA ILE A 118 -18.02 -10.76 1.84
C ILE A 118 -18.26 -10.38 0.39
N GLU A 119 -19.33 -10.87 -0.22
CA GLU A 119 -19.64 -10.59 -1.62
C GLU A 119 -19.84 -9.08 -1.85
N HIS A 120 -20.66 -8.43 -1.00
CA HIS A 120 -20.85 -6.97 -1.07
C HIS A 120 -19.55 -6.17 -0.84
N HIS A 121 -18.67 -6.68 0.04
CA HIS A 121 -17.37 -6.04 0.25
C HIS A 121 -16.47 -6.18 -0.98
N LEU A 122 -16.50 -7.31 -1.67
CA LEU A 122 -15.75 -7.54 -2.90
C LEU A 122 -16.22 -6.68 -4.08
N ASP A 123 -17.49 -6.28 -4.09
CA ASP A 123 -18.01 -5.33 -5.08
C ASP A 123 -17.37 -3.93 -4.90
N ILE A 124 -16.99 -3.56 -3.67
CA ILE A 124 -16.37 -2.27 -3.35
C ILE A 124 -14.86 -2.31 -3.57
N VAL A 125 -14.18 -3.36 -3.07
CA VAL A 125 -12.70 -3.43 -3.10
C VAL A 125 -12.15 -4.10 -4.36
N SER A 126 -13.01 -4.58 -5.23
CA SER A 126 -12.74 -5.37 -6.41
C SER A 126 -12.20 -6.78 -6.09
N ARG A 127 -12.67 -7.75 -6.86
CA ARG A 127 -12.12 -9.10 -6.84
C ARG A 127 -10.74 -9.09 -7.48
N ARG A 128 -9.87 -9.89 -6.92
CA ARG A 128 -8.58 -10.18 -7.53
C ARG A 128 -8.81 -11.27 -8.57
N ASP A 129 -8.31 -11.07 -9.79
CA ASP A 129 -8.21 -12.15 -10.76
C ASP A 129 -7.38 -13.29 -10.16
N PRO A 130 -7.60 -14.56 -10.58
CA PRO A 130 -6.86 -15.68 -10.06
C PRO A 130 -5.36 -15.39 -10.09
N THR A 131 -4.79 -15.14 -8.91
CA THR A 131 -3.39 -14.75 -8.79
C THR A 131 -2.55 -15.99 -8.53
N PRO A 132 -1.51 -16.22 -9.33
CA PRO A 132 -0.60 -17.34 -9.11
C PRO A 132 0.01 -17.31 -7.71
N LEU A 133 0.11 -18.48 -7.08
CA LEU A 133 0.70 -18.64 -5.74
C LEU A 133 2.07 -17.93 -5.57
N PRO A 134 3.00 -17.93 -6.56
CA PRO A 134 4.25 -17.21 -6.46
C PRO A 134 4.08 -15.70 -6.17
N ILE A 135 3.08 -15.05 -6.76
CA ILE A 135 2.82 -13.61 -6.53
C ILE A 135 2.40 -13.38 -5.08
N ILE A 136 1.50 -14.23 -4.55
CA ILE A 136 1.06 -14.12 -3.14
C ILE A 136 2.23 -14.37 -2.20
N LEU A 137 3.09 -15.35 -2.49
CA LEU A 137 4.28 -15.63 -1.69
C LEU A 137 5.28 -14.46 -1.71
N HIS A 138 5.41 -13.77 -2.84
CA HIS A 138 6.22 -12.54 -2.94
C HIS A 138 5.65 -11.39 -2.10
N GLU A 139 4.36 -11.35 -1.87
CA GLU A 139 3.71 -10.35 -1.02
C GLU A 139 3.86 -10.61 0.49
N VAL A 140 4.19 -11.83 0.91
CA VAL A 140 4.33 -12.19 2.34
C VAL A 140 5.28 -11.29 3.12
N PRO A 141 6.48 -10.92 2.63
CA PRO A 141 7.37 -9.99 3.34
C PRO A 141 6.72 -8.63 3.62
N SER A 142 5.82 -8.16 2.78
CA SER A 142 5.11 -6.89 2.96
C SER A 142 4.22 -6.88 4.21
N ILE A 143 3.77 -8.06 4.68
CA ILE A 143 3.05 -8.19 5.95
C ILE A 143 3.97 -7.78 7.10
N PHE A 144 5.20 -8.27 7.10
CA PHE A 144 6.17 -7.97 8.15
C PHE A 144 6.47 -6.47 8.19
N TYR A 145 6.76 -5.87 7.04
CA TYR A 145 7.00 -4.43 6.95
C TYR A 145 5.81 -3.60 7.41
N SER A 146 4.60 -3.94 6.95
CA SER A 146 3.40 -3.18 7.32
C SER A 146 2.87 -3.50 8.72
N TYR A 147 3.22 -4.65 9.29
CA TYR A 147 2.93 -4.97 10.69
C TYR A 147 3.72 -4.09 11.65
N TRP A 148 5.02 -3.92 11.38
CA TRP A 148 5.91 -3.17 12.26
C TRP A 148 5.89 -1.65 12.01
N GLY A 149 5.63 -1.18 10.79
CA GLY A 149 5.75 0.25 10.58
C GLY A 149 5.51 0.80 9.17
N ARG A 150 4.46 0.38 8.48
CA ARG A 150 4.02 1.10 7.28
C ARG A 150 2.72 1.84 7.61
N PHE A 151 2.78 3.17 7.72
CA PHE A 151 1.69 3.99 8.28
C PHE A 151 0.77 4.60 7.22
N SER A 152 1.21 4.65 5.99
CA SER A 152 0.42 5.01 4.80
C SER A 152 1.12 4.40 3.60
N CYS A 153 0.65 4.66 2.38
CA CYS A 153 1.28 4.14 1.17
C CYS A 153 2.78 4.45 1.13
N ASP A 154 3.20 5.65 1.57
CA ASP A 154 4.57 6.16 1.45
C ASP A 154 5.28 6.46 2.77
N ILE A 155 4.58 6.36 3.92
CA ILE A 155 5.19 6.64 5.22
C ILE A 155 5.75 5.35 5.80
N SER A 156 7.04 5.14 5.62
CA SER A 156 7.77 3.98 6.13
C SER A 156 9.04 4.42 6.83
N PRO A 157 9.39 3.79 7.97
CA PRO A 157 10.68 3.99 8.60
C PRO A 157 11.84 3.58 7.70
N ALA A 158 13.04 4.08 7.99
CA ALA A 158 14.26 3.64 7.32
C ALA A 158 14.57 2.16 7.59
N ALA A 159 15.39 1.54 6.73
CA ALA A 159 15.68 0.10 6.74
C ALA A 159 16.15 -0.42 8.12
N TRP A 160 16.93 0.37 8.88
CA TRP A 160 17.41 -0.02 10.21
C TRP A 160 16.29 -0.41 11.18
N TYR A 161 15.13 0.24 11.08
CA TYR A 161 13.97 -0.05 11.92
C TYR A 161 13.46 -1.49 11.70
N TYR A 162 13.39 -1.91 10.45
CA TYR A 162 12.96 -3.28 10.11
C TYR A 162 14.02 -4.32 10.46
N VAL A 163 15.29 -3.99 10.30
CA VAL A 163 16.42 -4.83 10.75
C VAL A 163 16.33 -5.04 12.26
N PHE A 164 16.10 -3.98 13.03
CA PHE A 164 15.89 -4.07 14.48
C PHE A 164 14.76 -5.05 14.83
N TRP A 165 13.57 -4.89 14.25
CA TRP A 165 12.43 -5.78 14.55
C TRP A 165 12.64 -7.20 14.03
N SER A 166 13.37 -7.40 12.96
CA SER A 166 13.77 -8.73 12.48
C SER A 166 14.68 -9.43 13.51
N LEU A 167 15.70 -8.73 13.99
CA LEU A 167 16.61 -9.25 15.01
C LEU A 167 15.88 -9.57 16.32
N VAL A 168 14.99 -8.68 16.76
CA VAL A 168 14.13 -8.89 17.96
C VAL A 168 13.26 -10.14 17.78
N THR A 169 12.63 -10.30 16.63
CA THR A 169 11.77 -11.47 16.36
C THR A 169 12.58 -12.76 16.33
N LEU A 170 13.71 -12.77 15.62
CA LEU A 170 14.59 -13.95 15.54
C LEU A 170 15.18 -14.33 16.90
N ALA A 171 15.66 -13.34 17.67
CA ALA A 171 16.18 -13.57 19.03
C ALA A 171 15.09 -14.10 19.96
N GLY A 172 13.86 -13.56 19.86
CA GLY A 172 12.73 -14.07 20.62
C GLY A 172 12.40 -15.53 20.30
N LEU A 173 12.28 -15.86 19.01
CA LEU A 173 12.02 -17.24 18.59
C LEU A 173 13.14 -18.19 18.98
N ALA A 174 14.40 -17.79 18.82
CA ALA A 174 15.56 -18.57 19.24
C ALA A 174 15.56 -18.82 20.77
N GLY A 175 15.25 -17.80 21.57
CA GLY A 175 15.14 -17.93 23.03
C GLY A 175 13.99 -18.84 23.45
N LEU A 176 12.87 -18.80 22.72
CA LEU A 176 11.74 -19.70 22.96
C LEU A 176 12.12 -21.17 22.71
N VAL A 177 12.81 -21.44 21.59
CA VAL A 177 13.31 -22.78 21.24
C VAL A 177 14.35 -23.27 22.25
N ALA A 178 15.33 -22.43 22.60
CA ALA A 178 16.39 -22.77 23.58
C ALA A 178 15.81 -23.13 24.94
N ASN A 179 14.73 -22.49 25.37
CA ASN A 179 14.10 -22.71 26.66
C ASN A 179 12.97 -23.77 26.62
N TRP A 180 12.63 -24.30 25.44
CA TRP A 180 11.47 -25.17 25.24
C TRP A 180 11.43 -26.36 26.17
N ARG A 181 12.60 -27.03 26.40
CA ARG A 181 12.71 -28.21 27.25
C ARG A 181 12.46 -27.93 28.74
N GLN A 182 12.64 -26.68 29.19
CA GLN A 182 12.43 -26.26 30.57
C GLN A 182 10.97 -25.89 30.89
N PHE A 183 10.13 -25.73 29.84
CA PHE A 183 8.73 -25.39 30.04
C PHE A 183 7.91 -26.57 30.53
N THR A 184 7.05 -26.32 31.52
CA THR A 184 6.03 -27.29 31.95
C THR A 184 5.08 -27.62 30.80
N LEU A 185 4.42 -28.78 30.87
CA LEU A 185 3.45 -29.18 29.85
C LEU A 185 2.37 -28.10 29.62
N ARG A 186 1.80 -27.53 30.70
CA ARG A 186 0.80 -26.45 30.61
C ARG A 186 1.33 -25.23 29.85
N ARG A 187 2.59 -24.85 30.11
CA ARG A 187 3.23 -23.74 29.44
C ARG A 187 3.44 -24.00 27.94
N ARG A 188 3.90 -25.22 27.60
CA ARG A 188 4.03 -25.64 26.18
C ARG A 188 2.68 -25.60 25.45
N VAL A 189 1.64 -26.14 26.09
CA VAL A 189 0.28 -26.14 25.53
C VAL A 189 -0.23 -24.70 25.33
N GLY A 190 -0.03 -23.80 26.31
CA GLY A 190 -0.41 -22.40 26.15
C GLY A 190 0.31 -21.68 25.01
N LEU A 191 1.63 -21.91 24.86
CA LEU A 191 2.42 -21.35 23.76
C LEU A 191 2.02 -21.92 22.41
N LEU A 192 1.73 -23.22 22.32
CA LEU A 192 1.20 -23.85 21.10
C LEU A 192 -0.18 -23.34 20.72
N LEU A 193 -1.04 -23.06 21.70
CA LEU A 193 -2.35 -22.43 21.46
C LEU A 193 -2.20 -21.04 20.87
N LEU A 194 -1.26 -20.23 21.38
CA LEU A 194 -0.95 -18.90 20.84
C LEU A 194 -0.33 -18.98 19.44
N ALA A 195 0.58 -19.93 19.20
CA ALA A 195 1.15 -20.17 17.88
C ALA A 195 0.06 -20.62 16.88
N GLY A 196 -0.84 -21.52 17.32
CA GLY A 196 -2.00 -21.95 16.52
C GLY A 196 -2.93 -20.80 16.18
N TRP A 197 -3.19 -19.90 17.13
CA TRP A 197 -3.96 -18.68 16.86
C TRP A 197 -3.30 -17.78 15.80
N TYR A 198 -1.99 -17.55 15.93
CA TYR A 198 -1.24 -16.79 14.93
C TYR A 198 -1.36 -17.42 13.53
N LEU A 199 -1.15 -18.74 13.43
CA LEU A 199 -1.24 -19.47 12.16
C LEU A 199 -2.66 -19.43 11.57
N LEU A 200 -3.70 -19.49 12.42
CA LEU A 200 -5.08 -19.41 11.97
C LEU A 200 -5.43 -18.01 11.41
N VAL A 201 -4.96 -16.95 12.09
CA VAL A 201 -5.12 -15.58 11.59
C VAL A 201 -4.33 -15.38 10.28
N PHE A 202 -3.12 -15.94 10.19
CA PHE A 202 -2.33 -15.91 8.96
C PHE A 202 -3.00 -16.68 7.82
N ALA A 203 -3.56 -17.85 8.08
CA ALA A 203 -4.33 -18.62 7.09
C ALA A 203 -5.56 -17.85 6.60
N GLY A 204 -6.25 -17.13 7.50
CA GLY A 204 -7.35 -16.23 7.16
C GLY A 204 -6.89 -15.08 6.25
N TRP A 205 -5.73 -14.47 6.57
CA TRP A 205 -5.10 -13.46 5.72
C TRP A 205 -4.73 -14.04 4.35
N PHE A 206 -4.10 -15.20 4.31
CA PHE A 206 -3.68 -15.85 3.08
C PHE A 206 -4.89 -16.14 2.16
N ARG A 207 -5.95 -16.73 2.75
CA ARG A 207 -7.21 -16.97 2.02
C ARG A 207 -7.83 -15.68 1.50
N TRP A 208 -7.78 -14.58 2.28
CA TRP A 208 -8.28 -13.29 1.83
C TRP A 208 -7.52 -12.79 0.59
N ASN A 209 -6.20 -12.92 0.59
CA ASN A 209 -5.37 -12.49 -0.54
C ASN A 209 -5.53 -13.32 -1.81
N LEU A 210 -6.16 -14.51 -1.74
CA LEU A 210 -6.56 -15.28 -2.92
C LEU A 210 -7.77 -14.66 -3.64
N ILE A 211 -8.58 -13.86 -2.95
CA ILE A 211 -9.85 -13.33 -3.47
C ILE A 211 -9.88 -11.81 -3.59
N ALA A 212 -9.08 -11.10 -2.79
CA ALA A 212 -8.98 -9.63 -2.81
C ALA A 212 -7.57 -9.21 -2.42
N SER A 213 -7.07 -8.09 -2.96
CA SER A 213 -5.78 -7.56 -2.55
C SER A 213 -5.84 -6.98 -1.14
N GLY A 214 -5.00 -7.45 -0.24
CA GLY A 214 -5.00 -7.03 1.16
C GLY A 214 -3.66 -7.24 1.84
N VAL A 215 -2.57 -6.75 1.23
CA VAL A 215 -1.18 -6.93 1.70
C VAL A 215 -0.88 -6.00 2.88
N GLN A 216 -1.73 -6.03 3.92
CA GLN A 216 -1.61 -5.11 5.06
C GLN A 216 -1.41 -5.88 6.37
N GLY A 217 -0.29 -5.63 7.05
CA GLY A 217 0.07 -6.23 8.33
C GLY A 217 -0.94 -5.96 9.46
N ARG A 218 -1.76 -4.89 9.37
CA ARG A 218 -2.86 -4.63 10.31
C ARG A 218 -3.91 -5.75 10.35
N LEU A 219 -4.01 -6.56 9.31
CA LEU A 219 -4.89 -7.73 9.29
C LEU A 219 -4.40 -8.84 10.24
N MET A 220 -3.11 -8.82 10.62
CA MET A 220 -2.53 -9.71 11.62
C MET A 220 -2.68 -9.22 13.07
N PHE A 221 -3.19 -8.00 13.31
CA PHE A 221 -3.36 -7.46 14.67
C PHE A 221 -4.25 -8.28 15.62
N PRO A 222 -5.23 -9.08 15.15
CA PRO A 222 -5.89 -10.04 16.05
C PRO A 222 -4.92 -10.99 16.78
N ALA A 223 -3.76 -11.27 16.15
CA ALA A 223 -2.71 -12.14 16.69
C ALA A 223 -1.58 -11.38 17.43
N VAL A 224 -1.72 -10.09 17.72
CA VAL A 224 -0.67 -9.27 18.37
C VAL A 224 -0.21 -9.85 19.72
N VAL A 225 -1.13 -10.44 20.48
CA VAL A 225 -0.79 -11.11 21.76
C VAL A 225 0.09 -12.32 21.53
N SER A 226 -0.21 -13.12 20.50
CA SER A 226 0.64 -14.26 20.15
C SER A 226 2.06 -13.81 19.82
N VAL A 227 2.20 -12.78 18.97
CA VAL A 227 3.53 -12.23 18.63
C VAL A 227 4.23 -11.72 19.90
N GLY A 228 3.54 -10.90 20.70
CA GLY A 228 4.10 -10.33 21.92
C GLY A 228 4.54 -11.37 22.95
N VAL A 229 3.72 -12.40 23.21
CA VAL A 229 4.04 -13.45 24.19
C VAL A 229 5.09 -14.43 23.66
N LEU A 230 5.04 -14.81 22.37
CA LEU A 230 6.03 -15.73 21.80
C LEU A 230 7.41 -15.05 21.70
N VAL A 231 7.47 -13.86 21.15
CA VAL A 231 8.74 -13.10 21.01
C VAL A 231 9.24 -12.64 22.37
N GLY A 232 8.40 -11.96 23.15
CA GLY A 232 8.78 -11.44 24.47
C GLY A 232 9.14 -12.54 25.47
N GLY A 233 8.39 -13.66 25.48
CA GLY A 233 8.68 -14.82 26.31
C GLY A 233 10.02 -15.49 25.97
N GLY A 234 10.41 -15.48 24.69
CA GLY A 234 11.73 -15.95 24.27
C GLY A 234 12.83 -14.95 24.60
N LEU A 235 12.63 -13.66 24.41
CA LEU A 235 13.60 -12.61 24.79
C LEU A 235 13.89 -12.63 26.30
N ALA A 236 12.88 -12.89 27.12
CA ALA A 236 13.05 -13.02 28.57
C ALA A 236 14.06 -14.13 28.96
N HIS A 237 14.26 -15.16 28.10
CA HIS A 237 15.29 -16.16 28.31
C HIS A 237 16.71 -15.56 28.30
N TRP A 238 16.99 -14.69 27.38
CA TRP A 238 18.29 -14.02 27.23
C TRP A 238 18.51 -12.95 28.31
N MET A 239 17.44 -12.24 28.67
CA MET A 239 17.48 -11.09 29.60
C MET A 239 17.38 -11.49 31.06
N ARG A 240 17.10 -12.76 31.40
CA ARG A 240 16.84 -13.20 32.78
C ARG A 240 18.03 -13.01 33.73
N ARG A 241 19.27 -12.97 33.19
CA ARG A 241 20.48 -12.73 33.97
C ARG A 241 20.76 -11.28 34.27
N TRP A 242 20.19 -10.38 33.46
CA TRP A 242 20.43 -8.94 33.51
C TRP A 242 19.09 -8.19 33.46
N ALA A 243 18.51 -7.94 34.61
CA ALA A 243 17.22 -7.24 34.72
C ALA A 243 17.24 -5.86 34.02
N TRP A 244 18.39 -5.18 34.02
CA TRP A 244 18.58 -3.91 33.33
C TRP A 244 18.41 -4.04 31.80
N ALA A 245 18.78 -5.19 31.19
CA ALA A 245 18.63 -5.40 29.76
C ALA A 245 17.15 -5.45 29.34
N GLY A 246 16.31 -6.07 30.18
CA GLY A 246 14.85 -6.04 29.98
C GLY A 246 14.27 -4.64 30.07
N MET A 247 14.70 -3.87 31.08
CA MET A 247 14.28 -2.47 31.25
C MET A 247 14.75 -1.60 30.08
N ALA A 248 16.02 -1.74 29.67
CA ALA A 248 16.57 -1.02 28.52
C ALA A 248 15.78 -1.32 27.23
N PHE A 249 15.45 -2.58 27.00
CA PHE A 249 14.63 -2.99 25.85
C PHE A 249 13.24 -2.35 25.88
N ILE A 250 12.58 -2.34 27.03
CA ILE A 250 11.27 -1.66 27.20
C ILE A 250 11.40 -0.16 26.90
N LEU A 251 12.44 0.50 27.40
CA LEU A 251 12.68 1.93 27.17
C LEU A 251 12.94 2.20 25.66
N VAL A 252 13.69 1.34 24.98
CA VAL A 252 13.88 1.45 23.52
C VAL A 252 12.54 1.32 22.80
N CYS A 253 11.73 0.31 23.14
CA CYS A 253 10.40 0.14 22.53
C CYS A 253 9.49 1.34 22.79
N MET A 254 9.49 1.89 24.01
CA MET A 254 8.74 3.11 24.33
C MET A 254 9.27 4.32 23.55
N GLY A 255 10.58 4.47 23.44
CA GLY A 255 11.21 5.52 22.64
C GLY A 255 10.79 5.43 21.17
N LEU A 256 10.81 4.24 20.58
CA LEU A 256 10.33 4.02 19.22
C LEU A 256 8.84 4.29 19.06
N ALA A 257 8.02 3.89 20.06
CA ALA A 257 6.57 4.16 20.06
C ALA A 257 6.25 5.65 20.11
N VAL A 258 7.08 6.47 20.77
CA VAL A 258 6.98 7.93 20.79
C VAL A 258 7.58 8.53 19.52
N TRP A 259 8.75 8.03 19.08
CA TRP A 259 9.41 8.55 17.89
C TRP A 259 8.58 8.41 16.62
N VAL A 260 7.90 7.29 16.42
CA VAL A 260 7.11 7.03 15.20
C VAL A 260 6.05 8.11 14.95
N PRO A 261 5.12 8.44 15.88
CA PRO A 261 4.10 9.45 15.63
C PRO A 261 4.67 10.86 15.49
N PHE A 262 5.70 11.22 16.26
CA PHE A 262 6.24 12.58 16.29
C PHE A 262 7.41 12.81 15.34
N GLY A 263 8.27 11.82 15.14
CA GLY A 263 9.44 11.93 14.29
C GLY A 263 9.23 11.45 12.85
N LEU A 264 8.19 10.66 12.58
CA LEU A 264 7.92 10.11 11.25
C LEU A 264 6.55 10.54 10.71
N VAL A 265 5.46 10.28 11.46
CA VAL A 265 4.11 10.52 10.96
C VAL A 265 3.80 12.04 10.93
N ARG A 266 4.04 12.75 12.03
CA ARG A 266 3.76 14.19 12.11
C ARG A 266 4.49 15.01 11.04
N PRO A 267 5.79 14.83 10.77
CA PRO A 267 6.46 15.54 9.68
C PRO A 267 5.90 15.22 8.29
N ALA A 268 5.51 13.96 8.05
CA ALA A 268 4.94 13.55 6.77
C ALA A 268 3.56 14.18 6.50
N TYR A 269 2.83 14.54 7.55
CA TYR A 269 1.56 15.26 7.48
C TYR A 269 1.69 16.74 7.88
N ALA A 270 2.89 17.31 7.87
CA ALA A 270 3.04 18.74 8.05
C ALA A 270 2.39 19.50 6.89
N PRO A 271 1.68 20.60 7.16
CA PRO A 271 1.19 21.42 6.05
C PRO A 271 2.37 21.96 5.23
N PRO A 272 2.18 22.20 3.92
CA PRO A 272 3.23 22.72 3.07
C PRO A 272 3.74 24.09 3.56
N PRO A 273 5.00 24.46 3.26
CA PRO A 273 5.52 25.78 3.56
C PRO A 273 4.65 26.89 2.95
N ARG A 274 4.48 27.98 3.68
CA ARG A 274 3.63 29.12 3.29
C ARG A 274 4.39 30.42 3.43
N TYR A 275 4.21 31.29 2.46
CA TYR A 275 4.89 32.57 2.38
C TYR A 275 3.87 33.69 2.16
N PRO A 276 4.01 34.86 2.80
CA PRO A 276 3.06 35.97 2.64
C PRO A 276 3.15 36.62 1.26
N ASP A 277 4.30 36.51 0.60
CA ASP A 277 4.57 37.06 -0.73
C ASP A 277 5.64 36.22 -1.47
N ALA A 278 5.93 36.59 -2.71
CA ALA A 278 6.95 35.95 -3.53
C ALA A 278 8.39 36.44 -3.29
N GLN A 279 8.61 37.35 -2.32
CA GLN A 279 9.94 37.90 -2.06
C GLN A 279 10.85 36.81 -1.46
N GLY A 280 11.97 36.55 -2.13
CA GLY A 280 12.91 35.52 -1.74
C GLY A 280 12.59 34.12 -2.23
N LEU A 281 11.44 33.87 -2.86
CA LEU A 281 11.16 32.60 -3.52
C LEU A 281 11.85 32.55 -4.90
N GLN A 282 12.68 31.53 -5.08
CA GLN A 282 13.28 31.24 -6.39
C GLN A 282 12.36 30.25 -7.11
N ILE A 283 11.53 30.76 -8.03
CA ILE A 283 10.68 29.95 -8.88
C ILE A 283 11.38 29.82 -10.24
N LEU A 284 11.79 28.59 -10.59
CA LEU A 284 12.54 28.32 -11.81
C LEU A 284 11.68 28.55 -13.06
N HIS A 285 10.44 28.10 -13.05
CA HIS A 285 9.52 28.21 -14.17
C HIS A 285 8.27 29.00 -13.74
N ARG A 286 8.23 30.30 -14.07
CA ARG A 286 7.07 31.15 -13.81
C ARG A 286 5.99 30.90 -14.86
N VAL A 287 4.74 30.77 -14.40
CA VAL A 287 3.56 30.55 -15.25
C VAL A 287 2.56 31.68 -15.13
N ASP A 288 2.28 32.15 -13.92
CA ASP A 288 1.28 33.19 -13.60
C ASP A 288 -0.10 32.90 -14.22
N GLY A 289 -0.50 31.61 -14.17
CA GLY A 289 -1.76 31.09 -14.68
C GLY A 289 -2.83 30.97 -13.60
N VAL A 290 -4.11 30.92 -13.99
CA VAL A 290 -5.23 30.89 -13.05
C VAL A 290 -6.20 29.76 -13.36
N PHE A 291 -6.59 29.00 -12.37
CA PHE A 291 -7.64 27.99 -12.43
C PHE A 291 -8.96 28.54 -11.91
N GLY A 292 -9.97 28.63 -12.80
CA GLY A 292 -11.35 29.00 -12.48
C GLY A 292 -11.50 30.32 -11.74
N GLU A 293 -10.60 31.28 -11.97
CA GLU A 293 -10.57 32.61 -11.31
C GLU A 293 -10.46 32.49 -9.76
N ARG A 294 -9.94 31.37 -9.26
CA ARG A 294 -9.89 31.04 -7.82
C ARG A 294 -8.50 30.74 -7.32
N ILE A 295 -7.73 29.95 -8.08
CA ILE A 295 -6.41 29.46 -7.68
C ILE A 295 -5.39 29.87 -8.71
N THR A 296 -4.38 30.61 -8.28
CA THR A 296 -3.25 31.00 -9.11
C THR A 296 -2.15 29.96 -9.02
N LEU A 297 -1.60 29.55 -10.14
CA LEU A 297 -0.34 28.85 -10.29
C LEU A 297 0.72 29.90 -10.65
N LEU A 298 1.53 30.32 -9.69
CA LEU A 298 2.61 31.29 -9.92
C LEU A 298 3.74 30.67 -10.75
N GLY A 299 4.00 29.37 -10.53
CA GLY A 299 5.01 28.63 -11.24
C GLY A 299 5.24 27.25 -10.66
N TYR A 300 6.29 26.60 -11.14
CA TYR A 300 6.67 25.25 -10.72
C TYR A 300 8.18 25.03 -10.82
N ASP A 301 8.67 23.99 -10.11
CA ASP A 301 10.01 23.45 -10.28
C ASP A 301 9.91 21.93 -10.47
N LEU A 302 10.82 21.37 -11.26
CA LEU A 302 10.91 19.95 -11.56
C LEU A 302 12.31 19.40 -11.27
N GLN A 303 12.39 18.29 -10.57
CA GLN A 303 13.67 17.62 -10.26
C GLN A 303 13.51 16.10 -10.21
N PRO A 304 14.38 15.32 -10.91
CA PRO A 304 15.34 15.76 -11.94
C PRO A 304 14.65 16.02 -13.29
N ALA A 305 15.33 16.71 -14.20
CA ALA A 305 14.82 16.99 -15.55
C ALA A 305 14.69 15.71 -16.43
N ASN A 306 15.47 14.67 -16.14
CA ASN A 306 15.40 13.36 -16.79
C ASN A 306 15.23 12.29 -15.71
N VAL A 307 14.24 11.40 -15.88
CA VAL A 307 13.87 10.42 -14.86
C VAL A 307 13.98 9.01 -15.44
N GLY A 308 14.71 8.13 -14.76
CA GLY A 308 14.80 6.71 -15.12
C GLY A 308 13.59 5.90 -14.63
N ALA A 309 13.46 4.67 -15.15
CA ALA A 309 12.53 3.70 -14.62
C ALA A 309 12.78 3.45 -13.11
N GLY A 310 11.73 3.30 -12.33
CA GLY A 310 11.79 3.11 -10.87
C GLY A 310 12.20 4.35 -10.06
N GLN A 311 12.54 5.47 -10.70
CA GLN A 311 12.90 6.72 -10.03
C GLN A 311 11.68 7.58 -9.72
N THR A 312 11.88 8.65 -8.95
CA THR A 312 10.84 9.64 -8.63
C THR A 312 11.14 10.98 -9.30
N LEU A 313 10.06 11.63 -9.77
CA LEU A 313 10.05 13.01 -10.21
C LEU A 313 9.39 13.85 -9.11
N ASP A 314 10.13 14.78 -8.53
CA ASP A 314 9.59 15.77 -7.60
C ASP A 314 9.11 17.00 -8.39
N VAL A 315 7.84 17.36 -8.18
CA VAL A 315 7.20 18.53 -8.80
C VAL A 315 6.80 19.47 -7.67
N THR A 316 7.43 20.63 -7.62
CA THR A 316 7.08 21.70 -6.67
C THR A 316 6.14 22.68 -7.35
N LEU A 317 4.96 22.89 -6.78
CA LEU A 317 3.98 23.86 -7.24
C LEU A 317 3.93 25.06 -6.31
N TYR A 318 3.92 26.25 -6.89
CA TYR A 318 3.75 27.52 -6.18
C TYR A 318 2.32 28.02 -6.42
N LEU A 319 1.46 27.82 -5.43
CA LEU A 319 0.02 28.04 -5.54
C LEU A 319 -0.44 29.17 -4.60
N SER A 320 -1.49 29.90 -5.00
CA SER A 320 -2.12 30.91 -4.15
C SER A 320 -3.62 30.96 -4.40
N ALA A 321 -4.41 31.26 -3.36
CA ALA A 321 -5.83 31.54 -3.51
C ALA A 321 -6.05 33.03 -3.80
N LEU A 322 -6.85 33.35 -4.83
CA LEU A 322 -7.24 34.73 -5.15
C LEU A 322 -8.32 35.28 -4.20
N GLN A 323 -9.12 34.39 -3.63
CA GLN A 323 -10.23 34.72 -2.72
C GLN A 323 -10.42 33.55 -1.72
N PRO A 324 -11.17 33.77 -0.63
CA PRO A 324 -11.48 32.67 0.31
C PRO A 324 -12.17 31.52 -0.43
N LEU A 325 -11.67 30.30 -0.24
CA LEU A 325 -12.19 29.10 -0.88
C LEU A 325 -13.08 28.33 0.10
N THR A 326 -14.31 28.07 -0.29
CA THR A 326 -15.25 27.24 0.50
C THR A 326 -15.21 25.79 0.12
N ASP A 327 -14.79 25.50 -1.10
CA ASP A 327 -14.76 24.15 -1.67
C ASP A 327 -13.39 23.52 -1.56
N THR A 328 -13.37 22.20 -1.35
CA THR A 328 -12.14 21.42 -1.35
C THR A 328 -11.80 20.99 -2.78
N TYR A 329 -10.74 21.57 -3.35
CA TYR A 329 -10.22 21.22 -4.65
C TYR A 329 -9.12 20.17 -4.56
N SER A 330 -9.14 19.23 -5.49
CA SER A 330 -8.10 18.23 -5.70
C SER A 330 -7.13 18.69 -6.78
N MET A 331 -5.86 18.35 -6.62
CA MET A 331 -4.80 18.51 -7.60
C MET A 331 -4.56 17.15 -8.26
N GLY A 332 -4.80 17.06 -9.56
CA GLY A 332 -4.40 15.92 -10.38
C GLY A 332 -3.12 16.26 -11.11
N LEU A 333 -2.02 15.65 -10.69
CA LEU A 333 -0.71 15.82 -11.31
C LEU A 333 -0.33 14.51 -12.02
N TRP A 334 -0.19 14.56 -13.33
CA TRP A 334 -0.02 13.35 -14.14
C TRP A 334 1.10 13.50 -15.16
N LEU A 335 1.82 12.42 -15.41
CA LEU A 335 2.65 12.22 -16.60
C LEU A 335 1.78 11.60 -17.69
N VAL A 336 1.46 12.37 -18.71
CA VAL A 336 0.62 11.93 -19.82
C VAL A 336 1.43 11.83 -21.10
N SER A 337 0.99 10.95 -22.01
CA SER A 337 1.64 10.79 -23.31
C SER A 337 1.69 12.12 -24.08
N ALA A 338 2.83 12.39 -24.68
CA ALA A 338 3.04 13.51 -25.58
C ALA A 338 2.45 13.27 -26.98
N ILE A 339 2.09 12.04 -27.30
CA ILE A 339 1.58 11.67 -28.62
C ILE A 339 0.16 12.23 -28.79
N PRO A 340 -0.11 13.03 -29.83
CA PRO A 340 -1.44 13.56 -30.07
C PRO A 340 -2.52 12.48 -30.14
N GLY A 341 -3.58 12.67 -29.37
CA GLY A 341 -4.70 11.70 -29.31
C GLY A 341 -4.47 10.49 -28.38
N ASP A 342 -3.25 10.29 -27.86
CA ASP A 342 -2.98 9.30 -26.86
C ASP A 342 -3.27 9.86 -25.46
N THR A 343 -4.08 9.16 -24.68
CA THR A 343 -4.47 9.55 -23.32
C THR A 343 -3.78 8.69 -22.25
N THR A 344 -2.76 7.94 -22.63
CA THR A 344 -1.99 7.09 -21.72
C THR A 344 -1.36 7.92 -20.62
N ARG A 345 -1.52 7.46 -19.38
CA ARG A 345 -0.86 8.03 -18.19
C ARG A 345 0.21 7.05 -17.75
N LEU A 346 1.44 7.54 -17.63
CA LEU A 346 2.57 6.75 -17.13
C LEU A 346 2.58 6.69 -15.60
N ALA A 347 2.39 7.85 -14.98
CA ALA A 347 2.34 8.01 -13.54
C ALA A 347 1.39 9.16 -13.19
N GLY A 348 0.93 9.22 -11.96
CA GLY A 348 0.08 10.32 -11.53
C GLY A 348 -0.31 10.22 -10.07
N LEU A 349 -0.72 11.36 -9.55
CA LEU A 349 -1.22 11.52 -8.20
C LEU A 349 -2.44 12.43 -8.23
N ASP A 350 -3.53 11.98 -7.62
CA ASP A 350 -4.73 12.75 -7.38
C ASP A 350 -4.90 12.92 -5.87
N THR A 351 -4.73 14.14 -5.37
CA THR A 351 -4.79 14.41 -3.92
C THR A 351 -5.25 15.83 -3.63
N TRP A 352 -5.65 16.08 -2.41
CA TRP A 352 -5.77 17.44 -1.91
C TRP A 352 -4.37 18.03 -1.66
N PRO A 353 -4.22 19.38 -1.71
CA PRO A 353 -2.96 20.03 -1.42
C PRO A 353 -2.34 19.59 -0.09
N GLY A 354 -1.01 19.64 -0.02
CA GLY A 354 -0.24 19.14 1.12
C GLY A 354 -0.33 17.62 1.28
N ASN A 355 -0.42 16.86 0.17
CA ASN A 355 -0.66 15.41 0.18
C ASN A 355 -1.89 15.02 1.01
N GLY A 356 -2.97 15.79 0.90
CA GLY A 356 -4.23 15.58 1.61
C GLY A 356 -4.35 16.32 2.95
N ASN A 357 -3.31 17.00 3.41
CA ASN A 357 -3.25 17.60 4.74
C ASN A 357 -3.52 19.11 4.79
N TYR A 358 -3.58 19.78 3.65
CA TYR A 358 -3.84 21.22 3.59
C TYR A 358 -4.92 21.56 2.55
N PRO A 359 -6.21 21.21 2.81
CA PRO A 359 -7.30 21.41 1.87
C PRO A 359 -7.52 22.90 1.60
N THR A 360 -7.96 23.22 0.39
CA THR A 360 -8.11 24.59 -0.10
C THR A 360 -8.96 25.53 0.78
N PRO A 361 -9.99 25.10 1.54
CA PRO A 361 -10.68 25.98 2.47
C PRO A 361 -9.83 26.50 3.65
N ALA A 362 -8.67 25.88 3.90
CA ALA A 362 -7.73 26.35 4.91
C ALA A 362 -6.75 27.42 4.41
N TRP A 363 -6.74 27.69 3.07
CA TRP A 363 -5.84 28.67 2.45
C TRP A 363 -6.25 30.09 2.78
N GLN A 364 -5.27 30.94 3.04
CA GLN A 364 -5.49 32.38 3.17
C GLN A 364 -5.30 33.05 1.81
N PRO A 365 -6.19 33.95 1.38
CA PRO A 365 -6.00 34.68 0.13
C PRO A 365 -4.67 35.44 0.10
N GLY A 366 -3.93 35.29 -1.00
CA GLY A 366 -2.64 35.94 -1.19
C GLY A 366 -1.44 35.23 -0.58
N GLU A 367 -1.61 34.27 0.34
CA GLU A 367 -0.47 33.44 0.76
C GLU A 367 0.00 32.53 -0.37
N ILE A 368 1.31 32.34 -0.49
CA ILE A 368 1.90 31.41 -1.44
C ILE A 368 2.21 30.10 -0.75
N ILE A 369 1.64 29.03 -1.28
CA ILE A 369 1.78 27.66 -0.78
C ILE A 369 2.79 26.97 -1.68
N VAL A 370 3.87 26.45 -1.08
CA VAL A 370 4.90 25.68 -1.78
C VAL A 370 4.64 24.20 -1.56
N ASP A 371 4.01 23.56 -2.52
CA ASP A 371 3.54 22.18 -2.39
C ASP A 371 4.36 21.22 -3.26
N VAL A 372 4.91 20.17 -2.66
CA VAL A 372 5.81 19.22 -3.32
C VAL A 372 5.10 17.89 -3.52
N TYR A 373 5.03 17.46 -4.77
CA TYR A 373 4.44 16.20 -5.19
C TYR A 373 5.49 15.26 -5.75
N ARG A 374 5.40 13.98 -5.42
CA ARG A 374 6.31 12.93 -5.91
C ARG A 374 5.58 12.00 -6.84
N LEU A 375 6.04 11.92 -8.08
CA LEU A 375 5.56 10.96 -9.07
C LEU A 375 6.56 9.82 -9.19
N THR A 376 6.15 8.61 -8.81
CA THR A 376 6.98 7.41 -8.96
C THR A 376 6.82 6.86 -10.36
N ILE A 377 7.91 6.71 -11.08
CA ILE A 377 7.93 6.13 -12.42
C ILE A 377 7.91 4.61 -12.32
N PRO A 378 7.08 3.90 -13.09
CA PRO A 378 7.12 2.44 -13.15
C PRO A 378 8.48 1.88 -13.55
N ASP A 379 8.80 0.66 -13.09
CA ASP A 379 10.05 -0.04 -13.42
C ASP A 379 10.09 -0.55 -14.86
N ASP A 380 8.93 -0.70 -15.51
CA ASP A 380 8.74 -1.33 -16.82
C ASP A 380 8.58 -0.32 -17.97
N VAL A 381 9.25 0.82 -17.89
CA VAL A 381 9.24 1.80 -19.00
C VAL A 381 10.03 1.25 -20.20
N PRO A 382 9.36 0.94 -21.31
CA PRO A 382 9.97 0.12 -22.38
C PRO A 382 11.03 0.85 -23.21
N ARG A 383 11.03 2.17 -23.25
CA ARG A 383 12.04 3.01 -23.94
C ARG A 383 11.97 4.46 -23.50
N ALA A 384 13.03 5.21 -23.74
CA ALA A 384 13.04 6.65 -23.49
C ALA A 384 11.99 7.36 -24.35
N GLN A 385 11.14 8.15 -23.71
CA GLN A 385 10.06 8.91 -24.34
C GLN A 385 9.84 10.22 -23.58
N ALA A 386 9.39 11.25 -24.30
CA ALA A 386 8.93 12.48 -23.67
C ALA A 386 7.50 12.32 -23.13
N TRP A 387 7.28 12.82 -21.93
CA TRP A 387 5.98 12.83 -21.26
C TRP A 387 5.66 14.24 -20.79
N MET A 388 4.41 14.63 -20.92
CA MET A 388 3.95 15.92 -20.44
C MET A 388 3.59 15.85 -18.96
N VAL A 389 4.13 16.74 -18.16
CA VAL A 389 3.68 16.97 -16.78
C VAL A 389 2.43 17.84 -16.84
N GLN A 390 1.30 17.29 -16.51
CA GLN A 390 -0.01 17.94 -16.60
C GLN A 390 -0.57 18.15 -15.19
N LEU A 391 -0.99 19.39 -14.90
CA LEU A 391 -1.71 19.75 -13.69
C LEU A 391 -3.18 20.03 -14.01
N ASN A 392 -4.07 19.44 -13.24
CA ASN A 392 -5.50 19.68 -13.27
C ASN A 392 -5.98 20.05 -11.87
N VAL A 393 -6.92 20.97 -11.78
CA VAL A 393 -7.59 21.35 -10.54
C VAL A 393 -9.07 21.06 -10.67
N TYR A 394 -9.63 20.28 -9.74
CA TYR A 394 -11.02 19.88 -9.84
C TYR A 394 -11.64 19.64 -8.47
N ARG A 395 -12.96 19.63 -8.41
CA ARG A 395 -13.76 19.16 -7.28
C ARG A 395 -14.29 17.76 -7.59
N LEU A 396 -14.20 16.86 -6.61
CA LEU A 396 -14.63 15.48 -6.80
C LEU A 396 -16.13 15.42 -7.18
N GLY A 397 -16.45 14.73 -8.27
CA GLY A 397 -17.82 14.63 -8.80
C GLY A 397 -18.24 15.80 -9.69
N GLU A 398 -17.39 16.79 -9.91
CA GLU A 398 -17.66 17.95 -10.78
C GLU A 398 -16.67 18.06 -11.94
N SER A 399 -16.91 19.04 -12.82
CA SER A 399 -15.98 19.33 -13.93
C SER A 399 -14.69 20.00 -13.40
N TRP A 400 -13.61 19.78 -14.12
CA TRP A 400 -12.32 20.43 -13.86
C TRP A 400 -12.42 21.95 -14.06
N LEU A 401 -11.67 22.70 -13.24
CA LEU A 401 -11.55 24.15 -13.41
C LEU A 401 -10.86 24.46 -14.74
N ARG A 402 -11.31 25.55 -15.38
CA ARG A 402 -10.67 26.05 -16.58
C ARG A 402 -9.38 26.76 -16.22
N PHE A 403 -8.34 26.53 -16.99
CA PHE A 403 -7.04 27.17 -16.86
C PHE A 403 -6.88 28.29 -17.84
N ALA A 404 -6.51 29.47 -17.37
CA ALA A 404 -6.19 30.63 -18.17
C ALA A 404 -4.74 31.06 -17.93
N HIS A 405 -4.03 31.39 -18.99
CA HIS A 405 -2.65 31.89 -18.95
C HIS A 405 -2.59 33.17 -19.81
N ASN A 406 -1.94 34.21 -19.30
CA ASN A 406 -1.87 35.54 -19.92
C ASN A 406 -3.26 36.11 -20.29
N GLY A 407 -4.25 35.91 -19.42
CA GLY A 407 -5.63 36.36 -19.62
C GLY A 407 -6.42 35.58 -20.68
N ARG A 408 -5.84 34.53 -21.29
CA ARG A 408 -6.50 33.70 -22.30
C ARG A 408 -6.77 32.31 -21.75
N GLU A 409 -7.99 31.83 -21.89
CA GLU A 409 -8.34 30.45 -21.55
C GLU A 409 -7.63 29.45 -22.47
N VAL A 410 -6.89 28.50 -21.90
CA VAL A 410 -6.12 27.47 -22.62
C VAL A 410 -6.83 26.12 -22.57
N GLY A 411 -7.72 25.91 -21.60
CA GLY A 411 -8.45 24.65 -21.43
C GLY A 411 -8.70 24.27 -19.96
N LYS A 412 -8.78 23.00 -19.65
CA LYS A 412 -9.02 22.50 -18.29
C LYS A 412 -7.76 21.93 -17.62
N ARG A 413 -6.60 22.18 -18.22
CA ARG A 413 -5.32 21.64 -17.77
C ARG A 413 -4.20 22.63 -18.03
N ALA A 414 -3.22 22.67 -17.14
CA ALA A 414 -1.95 23.32 -17.38
C ALA A 414 -0.93 22.25 -17.78
N ILE A 415 -0.28 22.41 -18.91
CA ILE A 415 0.90 21.65 -19.26
C ILE A 415 2.09 22.41 -18.67
N LEU A 416 2.80 21.80 -17.73
CA LEU A 416 3.90 22.43 -17.04
C LEU A 416 5.19 22.29 -17.85
N GLU A 417 5.58 21.07 -18.14
CA GLU A 417 6.88 20.78 -18.77
C GLU A 417 6.82 19.44 -19.51
N TRP A 418 7.81 19.25 -20.37
CA TRP A 418 8.10 17.99 -21.01
C TRP A 418 9.27 17.31 -20.26
N VAL A 419 9.06 16.09 -19.83
CA VAL A 419 10.07 15.33 -19.09
C VAL A 419 10.43 14.09 -19.88
N ARG A 420 11.71 13.86 -20.03
CA ARG A 420 12.20 12.61 -20.60
C ARG A 420 12.19 11.52 -19.55
N VAL A 421 11.48 10.44 -19.84
CA VAL A 421 11.41 9.26 -18.96
C VAL A 421 12.01 8.06 -19.68
N GLY A 422 12.87 7.32 -18.97
CA GLY A 422 13.55 6.13 -19.46
C GLY A 422 15.04 6.34 -19.72
N ALA A 423 15.77 5.23 -19.83
CA ALA A 423 17.20 5.24 -20.10
C ALA A 423 17.50 5.78 -21.49
N SER A 424 18.52 6.62 -21.59
CA SER A 424 19.12 6.99 -22.87
C SER A 424 19.87 5.80 -23.43
N GLU A 425 19.31 5.15 -24.43
CA GLU A 425 20.11 4.23 -25.23
C GLU A 425 20.95 5.04 -26.24
N PRO A 426 22.22 4.70 -26.43
CA PRO A 426 23.00 5.29 -27.50
C PRO A 426 22.32 5.07 -28.84
N LEU A 427 22.33 6.08 -29.71
CA LEU A 427 21.75 6.00 -31.03
C LEU A 427 22.43 4.87 -31.84
N ASN A 428 21.75 3.73 -31.93
CA ASN A 428 22.22 2.61 -32.74
C ASN A 428 21.61 2.69 -34.12
N VAL A 429 22.34 3.26 -35.08
CA VAL A 429 21.96 3.30 -36.47
C VAL A 429 22.34 1.97 -37.10
N PRO A 430 21.38 1.17 -37.63
CA PRO A 430 21.68 -0.14 -38.19
C PRO A 430 22.71 -0.05 -39.33
N PRO A 431 23.59 -1.05 -39.46
CA PRO A 431 24.50 -1.13 -40.60
C PRO A 431 23.72 -1.04 -41.93
N GLY A 432 24.27 -0.25 -42.88
CA GLY A 432 23.66 -0.08 -44.20
C GLY A 432 22.50 0.93 -44.26
N THR A 433 22.15 1.55 -43.16
CA THR A 433 21.16 2.65 -43.11
C THR A 433 21.78 4.02 -42.80
N ARG A 434 23.07 4.05 -42.50
CA ARG A 434 23.81 5.30 -42.23
C ARG A 434 23.89 6.16 -43.46
N LEU A 435 23.74 7.47 -43.24
CA LEU A 435 23.96 8.49 -44.26
C LEU A 435 25.34 9.13 -44.07
N GLU A 436 26.19 9.04 -45.08
CA GLU A 436 27.52 9.66 -45.09
C GLU A 436 27.72 10.49 -46.37
N PRO A 437 27.87 11.81 -46.32
CA PRO A 437 27.78 12.64 -45.10
C PRO A 437 26.35 12.72 -44.50
N SER A 438 26.25 12.80 -43.18
CA SER A 438 24.95 13.00 -42.52
C SER A 438 24.42 14.41 -42.78
N PRO A 439 23.24 14.58 -43.35
CA PRO A 439 22.62 15.91 -43.50
C PRO A 439 22.38 16.56 -42.13
N VAL A 440 22.69 17.84 -42.03
CA VAL A 440 22.46 18.69 -40.82
C VAL A 440 21.48 19.77 -41.15
N PHE A 441 20.50 19.95 -40.26
CA PHE A 441 19.42 20.94 -40.40
C PHE A 441 19.58 22.01 -39.32
N GLY A 442 19.77 23.27 -39.75
CA GLY A 442 19.88 24.42 -38.86
C GLY A 442 20.97 24.36 -37.84
N ASP A 443 22.09 23.64 -38.11
CA ASP A 443 23.20 23.36 -37.22
C ASP A 443 22.81 22.68 -35.89
N ALA A 444 21.57 22.27 -35.75
CA ALA A 444 21.02 21.76 -34.51
C ALA A 444 20.60 20.29 -34.55
N VAL A 445 20.24 19.75 -35.74
CA VAL A 445 19.76 18.38 -35.88
C VAL A 445 20.45 17.67 -37.03
N ALA A 446 21.02 16.50 -36.80
CA ALA A 446 21.63 15.65 -37.84
C ALA A 446 20.75 14.42 -38.13
N LEU A 447 20.54 14.12 -39.41
CA LEU A 447 19.96 12.87 -39.85
C LEU A 447 21.07 11.83 -40.01
N ARG A 448 21.19 10.90 -39.08
CA ARG A 448 22.26 9.89 -39.03
C ARG A 448 21.99 8.66 -39.89
N GLY A 449 20.72 8.40 -40.17
CA GLY A 449 20.32 7.26 -40.96
C GLY A 449 18.91 7.32 -41.48
N ALA A 450 18.65 6.60 -42.57
CA ALA A 450 17.33 6.46 -43.15
C ALA A 450 17.13 5.05 -43.68
N GLN A 451 15.91 4.49 -43.53
CA GLN A 451 15.53 3.22 -44.10
C GLN A 451 14.11 3.31 -44.65
N VAL A 452 13.94 2.87 -45.86
CA VAL A 452 12.63 2.73 -46.50
C VAL A 452 12.31 1.26 -46.70
N ARG A 453 11.12 0.84 -46.30
CA ARG A 453 10.63 -0.55 -46.50
C ARG A 453 9.24 -0.48 -47.10
N ALA A 454 9.00 -1.31 -48.11
CA ALA A 454 7.66 -1.53 -48.63
C ALA A 454 6.81 -2.28 -47.59
N LYS A 455 5.53 -1.92 -47.52
CA LYS A 455 4.52 -2.57 -46.71
C LYS A 455 3.25 -2.71 -47.58
N ASP A 456 2.33 -3.61 -47.20
CA ASP A 456 1.13 -3.96 -47.99
C ASP A 456 0.27 -2.73 -48.35
N ASP A 457 0.29 -1.67 -47.53
CA ASP A 457 -0.49 -0.47 -47.64
C ASP A 457 0.32 0.82 -47.95
N GLY A 458 1.62 0.67 -48.32
CA GLY A 458 2.48 1.82 -48.62
C GLY A 458 3.96 1.62 -48.30
N LEU A 459 4.63 2.72 -47.95
CA LEU A 459 6.03 2.75 -47.56
C LEU A 459 6.20 3.08 -46.10
N ARG A 460 6.98 2.31 -45.36
CA ARG A 460 7.46 2.64 -44.02
C ARG A 460 8.83 3.29 -44.11
N VAL A 461 8.93 4.54 -43.66
CA VAL A 461 10.19 5.27 -43.55
C VAL A 461 10.60 5.32 -42.09
N ALA A 462 11.83 4.89 -41.78
CA ALA A 462 12.45 5.01 -40.47
C ALA A 462 13.64 5.98 -40.58
N LEU A 463 13.67 6.98 -39.72
CA LEU A 463 14.72 8.01 -39.71
C LEU A 463 15.39 8.03 -38.33
N TRP A 464 16.72 8.14 -38.31
CA TRP A 464 17.52 8.23 -37.07
C TRP A 464 18.08 9.66 -36.95
N TRP A 465 17.57 10.36 -35.96
CA TRP A 465 17.92 11.75 -35.69
C TRP A 465 18.88 11.85 -34.51
N GLU A 466 19.77 12.83 -34.53
CA GLU A 466 20.61 13.25 -33.42
C GLU A 466 20.49 14.74 -33.23
N ALA A 467 20.14 15.17 -32.00
CA ALA A 467 20.21 16.58 -31.63
C ALA A 467 21.67 16.93 -31.34
N LEU A 468 22.22 17.91 -32.04
CA LEU A 468 23.57 18.41 -31.89
C LEU A 468 23.65 19.53 -30.87
N ALA A 469 22.54 20.21 -30.61
CA ALA A 469 22.40 21.27 -29.62
C ALA A 469 20.96 21.22 -29.01
N PRO A 470 20.73 21.89 -27.86
CA PRO A 470 19.38 22.09 -27.37
C PRO A 470 18.48 22.75 -28.40
N LEU A 471 17.30 22.17 -28.62
CA LEU A 471 16.36 22.67 -29.60
C LEU A 471 15.40 23.71 -28.94
N ASN A 472 15.17 24.82 -29.59
CA ASN A 472 14.38 25.94 -29.07
C ASN A 472 12.91 25.91 -29.52
N GLY A 473 12.44 24.81 -30.12
CA GLY A 473 11.07 24.69 -30.62
C GLY A 473 10.76 23.30 -31.13
N ASP A 474 9.48 23.06 -31.35
CA ASP A 474 8.97 21.80 -31.88
C ASP A 474 9.16 21.78 -33.41
N TYR A 475 9.82 20.77 -33.91
CA TYR A 475 10.08 20.58 -35.33
C TYR A 475 9.16 19.51 -35.91
N THR A 476 8.65 19.82 -37.13
CA THR A 476 7.92 18.82 -37.91
C THR A 476 8.83 18.25 -38.98
N VAL A 477 8.87 16.95 -39.09
CA VAL A 477 9.58 16.25 -40.16
C VAL A 477 8.67 16.09 -41.36
N PHE A 478 9.11 16.58 -42.53
CA PHE A 478 8.42 16.40 -43.80
C PHE A 478 9.05 15.22 -44.55
N VAL A 479 8.24 14.21 -44.87
CA VAL A 479 8.63 13.07 -45.68
C VAL A 479 7.74 13.03 -46.90
N HIS A 480 8.29 13.37 -48.08
CA HIS A 480 7.55 13.44 -49.34
C HIS A 480 8.02 12.31 -50.27
N LEU A 481 7.09 11.59 -50.81
CA LEU A 481 7.33 10.65 -51.93
C LEU A 481 7.00 11.35 -53.25
N MET A 482 8.03 11.47 -54.08
CA MET A 482 7.91 12.11 -55.40
C MET A 482 8.02 11.06 -56.45
N ASP A 483 7.30 11.19 -57.57
CA ASP A 483 7.50 10.38 -58.78
C ASP A 483 8.71 10.85 -59.59
N ALA A 484 8.94 10.19 -60.76
CA ALA A 484 10.07 10.52 -61.63
C ALA A 484 9.95 11.92 -62.27
N ASP A 485 8.74 12.47 -62.36
CA ASP A 485 8.43 13.78 -62.90
C ASP A 485 8.41 14.87 -61.83
N GLY A 486 8.74 14.53 -60.57
CA GLY A 486 8.79 15.44 -59.44
C GLY A 486 7.41 15.78 -58.86
N GLN A 487 6.36 15.02 -59.17
CA GLN A 487 5.05 15.19 -58.58
C GLN A 487 4.93 14.50 -57.24
N LEU A 488 4.25 15.12 -56.29
CA LEU A 488 4.01 14.54 -54.96
C LEU A 488 2.98 13.42 -55.06
N VAL A 489 3.38 12.17 -54.76
CA VAL A 489 2.50 11.02 -54.77
C VAL A 489 2.14 10.50 -53.39
N GLY A 490 2.84 10.97 -52.34
CA GLY A 490 2.53 10.61 -50.94
C GLY A 490 3.30 11.44 -49.95
N THR A 491 2.75 11.58 -48.74
CA THR A 491 3.34 12.30 -47.61
C THR A 491 3.34 11.47 -46.35
N GLY A 492 4.37 11.68 -45.52
CA GLY A 492 4.49 11.10 -44.19
C GLY A 492 4.95 12.13 -43.17
N ASP A 493 4.30 13.32 -43.22
CA ASP A 493 4.68 14.47 -42.40
C ASP A 493 4.20 14.30 -40.95
N GLY A 494 5.01 14.75 -40.00
CA GLY A 494 4.66 14.70 -38.60
C GLY A 494 5.81 15.00 -37.65
N PRO A 495 5.51 15.19 -36.38
CA PRO A 495 6.54 15.37 -35.36
C PRO A 495 7.34 14.07 -35.16
N PRO A 496 8.60 14.15 -34.70
CA PRO A 496 9.42 12.98 -34.36
C PRO A 496 8.69 12.02 -33.43
N LEU A 497 8.81 10.71 -33.70
CA LEU A 497 8.10 9.64 -32.96
C LEU A 497 6.58 9.92 -32.77
N ARG A 498 5.93 10.55 -33.75
CA ARG A 498 4.50 10.93 -33.70
C ARG A 498 4.17 11.87 -32.54
N GLY A 499 5.10 12.70 -32.10
CA GLY A 499 4.98 13.59 -30.96
C GLY A 499 5.46 12.99 -29.62
N GLY A 500 5.94 11.77 -29.60
CA GLY A 500 6.53 11.17 -28.39
C GLY A 500 7.92 11.72 -28.05
N PHE A 501 8.48 12.55 -28.94
CA PHE A 501 9.74 13.28 -28.75
C PHE A 501 9.65 14.58 -29.55
N PRO A 502 8.97 15.60 -29.00
CA PRO A 502 8.85 16.93 -29.62
C PRO A 502 10.18 17.65 -29.68
#